data_b71cf9de82bce407fadf74650e0c1378
#
_entry.id   b71cf9de82bce407fadf74650e0c1378
#
_cell.length_a   1.000
_cell.length_b   1.000
_cell.length_c   1.000
_cell.angle_alpha   90.00
_cell.angle_beta   90.00
_cell.angle_gamma   90.00
#
_symmetry.space_group_name_H-M   'P 1'
#
loop_
_entity.id
_entity.type
_entity.pdbx_description
1 polymer ?
#
loop_
_entity_poly.entity_id
_entity_poly.type
_entity_poly.pdbx_seq_one_letter_code
_entity_poly.pdbx_strand_id
1 'polypeptide(L)'
;GTIGCMMDCDTTGVEPDIALIKYKKLVGGGMLKIVNQTVPLALSELGYSPTEQAAIGAFLETHETIEGAPFLKEEHLAIFDCAFKPRNGVRTIEPMGHVKMMGACQPFLSGAISKTVNMPKDSTVQDIADVYMESWRLGLKAVAVYRDGCKRTQPLNTSLETENTEAVET
;
A
#
# COMPACT_ATOMS: atom_id res chain seq x y z
N GLY A 1 -5.44 -7.84 10.31
CA GLY A 1 -4.48 -8.80 9.82
C GLY A 1 -5.14 -10.09 9.37
N THR A 2 -4.90 -11.20 10.06
CA THR A 2 -5.38 -12.54 9.66
C THR A 2 -6.89 -12.63 9.45
N ILE A 3 -7.70 -11.95 10.25
CA ILE A 3 -9.15 -11.92 10.10
C ILE A 3 -9.56 -11.28 8.78
N GLY A 4 -8.94 -10.17 8.38
CA GLY A 4 -9.21 -9.53 7.08
C GLY A 4 -8.90 -10.46 5.91
N CYS A 5 -7.77 -11.18 5.97
CA CYS A 5 -7.41 -12.18 4.96
C CYS A 5 -8.42 -13.35 4.90
N MET A 6 -8.90 -13.81 6.05
CA MET A 6 -9.91 -14.89 6.14
C MET A 6 -11.26 -14.43 5.58
N MET A 7 -11.59 -13.16 5.69
CA MET A 7 -12.84 -12.56 5.20
C MET A 7 -12.73 -12.03 3.76
N ASP A 8 -11.67 -12.38 3.03
CA ASP A 8 -11.42 -11.98 1.65
C ASP A 8 -11.38 -10.45 1.44
N CYS A 9 -10.83 -9.72 2.41
CA CYS A 9 -10.66 -8.28 2.31
C CYS A 9 -9.34 -7.94 1.61
N ASP A 10 -9.37 -6.99 0.67
CA ASP A 10 -8.15 -6.49 0.01
C ASP A 10 -7.19 -5.81 0.99
N THR A 11 -7.74 -5.15 2.01
CA THR A 11 -6.99 -4.46 3.07
C THR A 11 -7.44 -4.90 4.45
N THR A 12 -6.70 -4.55 5.49
CA THR A 12 -6.99 -4.92 6.87
C THR A 12 -7.19 -3.70 7.75
N GLY A 13 -8.41 -3.51 8.27
CA GLY A 13 -8.76 -2.36 9.10
C GLY A 13 -8.59 -1.04 8.35
N VAL A 14 -7.93 -0.07 8.97
CA VAL A 14 -7.65 1.27 8.42
C VAL A 14 -6.38 1.31 7.55
N GLU A 15 -5.73 0.16 7.35
CA GLU A 15 -4.55 0.08 6.48
C GLU A 15 -4.95 0.33 5.02
N PRO A 16 -4.20 1.16 4.26
CA PRO A 16 -4.31 1.18 2.81
C PRO A 16 -3.71 -0.09 2.21
N ASP A 17 -4.01 -0.36 0.96
CA ASP A 17 -3.31 -1.44 0.28
C ASP A 17 -1.82 -1.12 0.11
N ILE A 18 -1.00 -2.17 0.10
CA ILE A 18 0.45 -2.06 -0.11
C ILE A 18 0.73 -1.63 -1.54
N ALA A 19 0.06 -2.26 -2.51
CA ALA A 19 0.05 -1.95 -3.91
C ALA A 19 -1.21 -2.54 -4.56
N LEU A 20 -1.66 -2.00 -5.68
CA LEU A 20 -2.82 -2.52 -6.42
C LEU A 20 -2.54 -3.92 -6.98
N ILE A 21 -1.27 -4.23 -7.27
CA ILE A 21 -0.79 -5.57 -7.60
C ILE A 21 0.27 -5.98 -6.59
N LYS A 22 0.05 -7.13 -5.97
CA LYS A 22 0.92 -7.71 -4.94
C LYS A 22 1.37 -9.10 -5.33
N TYR A 23 2.54 -9.47 -4.88
CA TYR A 23 3.07 -10.83 -5.03
C TYR A 23 3.27 -11.45 -3.65
N LYS A 24 2.67 -12.61 -3.46
CA LYS A 24 2.79 -13.40 -2.23
C LYS A 24 3.60 -14.65 -2.49
N LYS A 25 4.70 -14.82 -1.74
CA LYS A 25 5.48 -16.06 -1.76
C LYS A 25 4.69 -17.18 -1.08
N LEU A 26 4.50 -18.28 -1.76
CA LEU A 26 3.77 -19.43 -1.25
C LEU A 26 4.70 -20.35 -0.46
N VAL A 27 4.15 -21.02 0.56
CA VAL A 27 4.85 -22.10 1.28
C VAL A 27 5.05 -23.25 0.31
N GLY A 28 6.30 -23.65 0.10
CA GLY A 28 6.66 -24.67 -0.89
C GLY A 28 7.17 -24.13 -2.23
N GLY A 29 7.27 -22.81 -2.36
CA GLY A 29 7.78 -22.11 -3.56
C GLY A 29 6.67 -21.61 -4.47
N GLY A 30 7.04 -20.72 -5.39
CA GLY A 30 6.10 -20.03 -6.27
C GLY A 30 5.60 -18.69 -5.73
N MET A 31 5.06 -17.87 -6.65
CA MET A 31 4.54 -16.54 -6.37
C MET A 31 3.08 -16.47 -6.82
N LEU A 32 2.21 -15.99 -5.95
CA LEU A 32 0.83 -15.70 -6.27
C LEU A 32 0.69 -14.20 -6.57
N LYS A 33 0.24 -13.85 -7.77
CA LYS A 33 -0.15 -12.49 -8.13
C LYS A 33 -1.54 -12.21 -7.61
N ILE A 34 -1.70 -11.14 -6.84
CA ILE A 34 -2.96 -10.69 -6.27
C ILE A 34 -3.26 -9.30 -6.81
N VAL A 35 -4.39 -9.15 -7.48
CA VAL A 35 -4.90 -7.87 -7.97
C VAL A 35 -5.97 -7.37 -7.02
N ASN A 36 -5.93 -6.08 -6.69
CA ASN A 36 -6.92 -5.46 -5.80
C ASN A 36 -8.31 -5.47 -6.46
N GLN A 37 -9.28 -6.14 -5.83
CA GLN A 37 -10.63 -6.34 -6.36
C GLN A 37 -11.53 -5.11 -6.22
N THR A 38 -11.12 -4.10 -5.45
CA THR A 38 -11.89 -2.86 -5.30
C THR A 38 -11.66 -1.87 -6.43
N VAL A 39 -10.62 -2.04 -7.27
CA VAL A 39 -10.32 -1.15 -8.39
C VAL A 39 -11.50 -1.05 -9.38
N PRO A 40 -12.11 -2.13 -9.87
CA PRO A 40 -13.27 -2.02 -10.77
C PRO A 40 -14.46 -1.29 -10.13
N LEU A 41 -14.71 -1.51 -8.84
CA LEU A 41 -15.77 -0.82 -8.11
C LEU A 41 -15.51 0.69 -8.04
N ALA A 42 -14.28 1.09 -7.70
CA ALA A 42 -13.88 2.49 -7.65
C ALA A 42 -14.02 3.16 -9.02
N LEU A 43 -13.58 2.51 -10.09
CA LEU A 43 -13.72 3.02 -11.46
C LEU A 43 -15.20 3.19 -11.86
N SER A 44 -16.07 2.26 -11.45
CA SER A 44 -17.52 2.36 -11.68
C SER A 44 -18.11 3.56 -10.95
N GLU A 45 -17.81 3.77 -9.68
CA GLU A 45 -18.27 4.91 -8.88
C GLU A 45 -17.76 6.26 -9.42
N LEU A 46 -16.58 6.27 -10.02
CA LEU A 46 -16.00 7.43 -10.69
C LEU A 46 -16.61 7.71 -12.08
N GLY A 47 -17.52 6.85 -12.56
CA GLY A 47 -18.27 7.05 -13.79
C GLY A 47 -17.56 6.58 -15.06
N TYR A 48 -16.53 5.72 -14.95
CA TYR A 48 -15.91 5.10 -16.12
C TYR A 48 -16.83 4.04 -16.72
N SER A 49 -16.93 4.05 -18.06
CA SER A 49 -17.69 3.03 -18.80
C SER A 49 -17.05 1.63 -18.67
N PRO A 50 -17.81 0.55 -18.90
CA PRO A 50 -17.25 -0.81 -18.84
C PRO A 50 -16.04 -1.02 -19.77
N THR A 51 -16.04 -0.36 -20.94
CA THR A 51 -14.92 -0.44 -21.90
C THR A 51 -13.66 0.24 -21.34
N GLU A 52 -13.81 1.42 -20.73
CA GLU A 52 -12.70 2.14 -20.10
C GLU A 52 -12.15 1.38 -18.89
N GLN A 53 -13.05 0.83 -18.04
CA GLN A 53 -12.66 -0.01 -16.91
C GLN A 53 -11.84 -1.22 -17.34
N ALA A 54 -12.26 -1.90 -18.41
CA ALA A 54 -11.52 -3.04 -18.96
C ALA A 54 -10.14 -2.63 -19.49
N ALA A 55 -10.03 -1.48 -20.16
CA ALA A 55 -8.76 -0.97 -20.66
C ALA A 55 -7.81 -0.57 -19.52
N ILE A 56 -8.32 0.10 -18.48
CA ILE A 56 -7.54 0.47 -17.28
C ILE A 56 -7.08 -0.78 -16.54
N GLY A 57 -7.96 -1.78 -16.37
CA GLY A 57 -7.63 -3.05 -15.71
C GLY A 57 -6.53 -3.81 -16.45
N ALA A 58 -6.63 -3.95 -17.76
CA ALA A 58 -5.61 -4.61 -18.59
C ALA A 58 -4.26 -3.87 -18.53
N PHE A 59 -4.29 -2.53 -18.50
CA PHE A 59 -3.09 -1.73 -18.33
C PHE A 59 -2.44 -1.99 -16.97
N LEU A 60 -3.22 -1.94 -15.89
CA LEU A 60 -2.75 -2.20 -14.53
C LEU A 60 -2.09 -3.59 -14.42
N GLU A 61 -2.71 -4.62 -14.97
CA GLU A 61 -2.17 -5.99 -14.94
C GLU A 61 -0.84 -6.14 -15.67
N THR A 62 -0.65 -5.37 -16.75
CA THR A 62 0.55 -5.45 -17.60
C THR A 62 1.68 -4.57 -17.07
N HIS A 63 1.36 -3.37 -16.58
CA HIS A 63 2.36 -2.37 -16.20
C HIS A 63 2.62 -2.31 -14.68
N GLU A 64 1.83 -3.03 -13.88
CA GLU A 64 1.93 -3.05 -12.41
C GLU A 64 1.77 -1.66 -11.74
N THR A 65 1.21 -0.73 -12.49
CA THR A 65 0.84 0.62 -12.04
C THR A 65 -0.41 1.08 -12.77
N ILE A 66 -1.20 1.94 -12.14
CA ILE A 66 -2.34 2.59 -12.77
C ILE A 66 -1.94 3.95 -13.39
N GLU A 67 -0.75 4.43 -13.05
CA GLU A 67 -0.22 5.68 -13.58
C GLU A 67 0.03 5.57 -15.09
N GLY A 68 -0.58 6.47 -15.86
CA GLY A 68 -0.52 6.45 -17.32
C GLY A 68 -1.53 5.50 -17.98
N ALA A 69 -2.45 4.91 -17.23
CA ALA A 69 -3.51 4.08 -17.79
C ALA A 69 -4.39 4.88 -18.77
N PRO A 70 -4.78 4.28 -19.92
CA PRO A 70 -5.63 4.96 -20.89
C PRO A 70 -6.96 5.35 -20.24
N PHE A 71 -7.51 6.50 -20.63
CA PHE A 71 -8.78 7.07 -20.15
C PHE A 71 -8.78 7.52 -18.69
N LEU A 72 -7.81 7.10 -17.85
CA LEU A 72 -7.77 7.49 -16.45
C LEU A 72 -7.43 8.97 -16.32
N LYS A 73 -8.30 9.72 -15.65
CA LYS A 73 -8.11 11.14 -15.40
C LYS A 73 -7.06 11.35 -14.31
N GLU A 74 -6.21 12.36 -14.49
CA GLU A 74 -5.14 12.68 -13.54
C GLU A 74 -5.68 13.01 -12.14
N GLU A 75 -6.82 13.69 -12.06
CA GLU A 75 -7.51 14.03 -10.80
C GLU A 75 -7.96 12.81 -9.99
N HIS A 76 -8.12 11.64 -10.64
CA HIS A 76 -8.53 10.40 -9.99
C HIS A 76 -7.35 9.55 -9.50
N LEU A 77 -6.11 9.85 -9.91
CA LEU A 77 -4.92 9.06 -9.56
C LEU A 77 -4.75 8.91 -8.03
N ALA A 78 -5.01 9.98 -7.27
CA ALA A 78 -4.86 9.98 -5.82
C ALA A 78 -5.76 8.96 -5.09
N ILE A 79 -6.87 8.54 -5.71
CA ILE A 79 -7.79 7.54 -5.16
C ILE A 79 -7.14 6.16 -5.14
N PHE A 80 -6.20 5.92 -6.05
CA PHE A 80 -5.51 4.65 -6.24
C PHE A 80 -4.12 4.62 -5.60
N ASP A 81 -3.72 5.67 -4.87
CA ASP A 81 -2.44 5.69 -4.17
C ASP A 81 -2.41 4.62 -3.07
N CYS A 82 -1.31 3.87 -3.02
CA CYS A 82 -1.08 2.79 -2.07
C CYS A 82 0.03 3.15 -1.06
N ALA A 83 0.28 2.24 -0.10
CA ALA A 83 1.27 2.44 0.95
C ALA A 83 2.71 2.53 0.43
N PHE A 84 3.02 1.85 -0.67
CA PHE A 84 4.32 1.88 -1.33
C PHE A 84 4.20 2.26 -2.79
N LYS A 85 5.28 2.77 -3.35
CA LYS A 85 5.39 3.04 -4.78
C LYS A 85 5.24 1.75 -5.58
N PRO A 86 4.42 1.72 -6.63
CA PRO A 86 4.40 0.60 -7.56
C PRO A 86 5.74 0.53 -8.32
N ARG A 87 6.08 -0.65 -8.83
CA ARG A 87 7.35 -0.89 -9.53
C ARG A 87 7.62 0.11 -10.66
N ASN A 88 6.59 0.41 -11.45
CA ASN A 88 6.69 1.27 -12.62
C ASN A 88 5.95 2.61 -12.43
N GLY A 89 5.82 3.07 -11.18
CA GLY A 89 5.16 4.32 -10.83
C GLY A 89 5.94 5.13 -9.81
N VAL A 90 5.43 6.29 -9.48
CA VAL A 90 6.09 7.22 -8.55
C VAL A 90 5.20 7.60 -7.37
N ARG A 91 3.89 7.37 -7.47
CA ARG A 91 2.90 7.79 -6.49
C ARG A 91 2.84 6.86 -5.29
N THR A 92 2.64 7.44 -4.12
CA THR A 92 2.41 6.71 -2.87
C THR A 92 1.70 7.63 -1.88
N ILE A 93 1.07 7.06 -0.88
CA ILE A 93 0.50 7.81 0.24
C ILE A 93 1.64 8.38 1.08
N GLU A 94 1.61 9.70 1.27
CA GLU A 94 2.58 10.38 2.13
C GLU A 94 2.48 9.91 3.59
N PRO A 95 3.60 9.82 4.34
CA PRO A 95 3.59 9.39 5.74
C PRO A 95 2.58 10.12 6.63
N MET A 96 2.43 11.44 6.44
CA MET A 96 1.45 12.23 7.17
C MET A 96 0.00 11.90 6.79
N GLY A 97 -0.26 11.34 5.62
CA GLY A 97 -1.57 10.83 5.22
C GLY A 97 -2.00 9.65 6.11
N HIS A 98 -1.08 8.74 6.40
CA HIS A 98 -1.32 7.63 7.34
C HIS A 98 -1.64 8.15 8.75
N VAL A 99 -0.89 9.12 9.25
CA VAL A 99 -1.07 9.72 10.59
C VAL A 99 -2.42 10.44 10.68
N LYS A 100 -2.77 11.25 9.68
CA LYS A 100 -4.06 11.96 9.63
C LYS A 100 -5.25 11.01 9.58
N MET A 101 -5.16 9.93 8.81
CA MET A 101 -6.21 8.90 8.77
C MET A 101 -6.42 8.27 10.14
N MET A 102 -5.35 7.91 10.85
CA MET A 102 -5.43 7.40 12.21
C MET A 102 -6.06 8.43 13.15
N GLY A 103 -5.64 9.70 13.05
CA GLY A 103 -6.19 10.81 13.84
C GLY A 103 -7.70 11.01 13.64
N ALA A 104 -8.17 10.85 12.40
CA ALA A 104 -9.59 10.93 12.08
C ALA A 104 -10.40 9.76 12.66
N CYS A 105 -9.82 8.57 12.75
CA CYS A 105 -10.47 7.37 13.27
C CYS A 105 -10.41 7.26 14.81
N GLN A 106 -9.36 7.77 15.45
CA GLN A 106 -9.09 7.55 16.87
C GLN A 106 -10.24 8.00 17.82
N PRO A 107 -10.96 9.12 17.57
CA PRO A 107 -12.07 9.54 18.44
C PRO A 107 -13.21 8.54 18.54
N PHE A 108 -13.36 7.67 17.55
CA PHE A 108 -14.43 6.65 17.49
C PHE A 108 -14.01 5.31 18.10
N LEU A 109 -12.76 5.17 18.52
CA LEU A 109 -12.18 3.92 19.01
C LEU A 109 -11.63 4.09 20.43
N SER A 110 -12.09 3.25 21.36
CA SER A 110 -11.63 3.23 22.76
C SER A 110 -10.21 2.68 22.88
N GLY A 111 -9.81 1.74 22.03
CA GLY A 111 -8.47 1.17 21.98
C GLY A 111 -7.51 1.91 21.09
N ALA A 112 -6.25 1.48 21.07
CA ALA A 112 -5.27 1.92 20.10
C ALA A 112 -5.54 1.32 18.70
N ILE A 113 -5.13 2.03 17.65
CA ILE A 113 -5.25 1.58 16.26
C ILE A 113 -3.94 0.90 15.88
N SER A 114 -4.02 -0.39 15.50
CA SER A 114 -2.88 -1.12 14.95
C SER A 114 -2.73 -0.79 13.47
N LYS A 115 -1.99 0.26 13.18
CA LYS A 115 -1.69 0.70 11.81
C LYS A 115 -0.23 1.13 11.69
N THR A 116 0.37 0.76 10.57
CA THR A 116 1.74 1.14 10.23
C THR A 116 1.75 2.44 9.42
N VAL A 117 2.61 3.37 9.79
CA VAL A 117 3.02 4.50 8.95
C VAL A 117 4.16 4.00 8.07
N ASN A 118 3.87 3.79 6.78
CA ASN A 118 4.87 3.38 5.82
C ASN A 118 5.66 4.61 5.37
N MET A 119 6.97 4.50 5.39
CA MET A 119 7.88 5.59 5.06
C MET A 119 8.84 5.18 3.95
N PRO A 120 9.18 6.08 3.01
CA PRO A 120 10.16 5.85 1.97
C PRO A 120 11.53 5.43 2.54
N LYS A 121 12.33 4.76 1.72
CA LYS A 121 13.67 4.29 2.09
C LYS A 121 14.63 5.43 2.47
N ASP A 122 14.47 6.60 1.85
CA ASP A 122 15.27 7.80 2.04
C ASP A 122 14.78 8.70 3.20
N SER A 123 13.75 8.28 3.92
CA SER A 123 13.26 9.01 5.10
C SER A 123 14.36 9.18 6.15
N THR A 124 14.45 10.38 6.67
CA THR A 124 15.45 10.79 7.67
C THR A 124 14.98 10.47 9.09
N VAL A 125 15.89 10.58 10.05
CA VAL A 125 15.56 10.49 11.48
C VAL A 125 14.55 11.59 11.88
N GLN A 126 14.67 12.78 11.28
CA GLN A 126 13.75 13.88 11.56
C GLN A 126 12.33 13.57 11.07
N ASP A 127 12.18 12.99 9.86
CA ASP A 127 10.87 12.60 9.34
C ASP A 127 10.17 11.60 10.27
N ILE A 128 10.93 10.66 10.83
CA ILE A 128 10.41 9.70 11.81
C ILE A 128 10.00 10.41 13.11
N ALA A 129 10.82 11.33 13.60
CA ALA A 129 10.50 12.14 14.80
C ALA A 129 9.23 12.96 14.57
N ASP A 130 9.06 13.56 13.42
CA ASP A 130 7.88 14.34 13.04
C ASP A 130 6.60 13.47 13.01
N VAL A 131 6.69 12.24 12.52
CA VAL A 131 5.59 11.27 12.60
C VAL A 131 5.18 11.01 14.03
N TYR A 132 6.12 10.77 14.96
CA TYR A 132 5.81 10.54 16.36
C TYR A 132 5.21 11.80 17.02
N MET A 133 5.76 12.98 16.76
CA MET A 133 5.27 14.24 17.31
C MET A 133 3.87 14.57 16.82
N GLU A 134 3.60 14.41 15.53
CA GLU A 134 2.26 14.66 14.99
C GLU A 134 1.25 13.63 15.46
N SER A 135 1.64 12.36 15.60
CA SER A 135 0.80 11.33 16.20
C SER A 135 0.38 11.69 17.63
N TRP A 136 1.31 12.20 18.42
CA TRP A 136 1.02 12.69 19.78
C TRP A 136 0.07 13.90 19.77
N ARG A 137 0.30 14.89 18.88
CA ARG A 137 -0.57 16.07 18.74
C ARG A 137 -2.01 15.70 18.37
N LEU A 138 -2.18 14.69 17.54
CA LEU A 138 -3.49 14.19 17.14
C LEU A 138 -4.13 13.23 18.16
N GLY A 139 -3.49 13.00 19.29
CA GLY A 139 -4.01 12.15 20.36
C GLY A 139 -4.06 10.66 20.03
N LEU A 140 -3.17 10.19 19.15
CA LEU A 140 -3.07 8.77 18.84
C LEU A 140 -2.55 8.00 20.06
N LYS A 141 -3.15 6.85 20.34
CA LYS A 141 -2.79 5.99 21.49
C LYS A 141 -1.60 5.08 21.17
N ALA A 142 -1.33 4.81 19.90
CA ALA A 142 -0.17 4.08 19.43
C ALA A 142 0.16 4.48 18.00
N VAL A 143 1.43 4.35 17.62
CA VAL A 143 1.92 4.48 16.25
C VAL A 143 3.02 3.46 16.01
N ALA A 144 3.00 2.82 14.86
CA ALA A 144 4.07 1.98 14.36
C ALA A 144 4.64 2.58 13.07
N VAL A 145 5.95 2.56 12.92
CA VAL A 145 6.63 3.08 11.73
C VAL A 145 7.36 1.94 11.03
N TYR A 146 7.25 1.88 9.73
CA TYR A 146 8.02 1.00 8.88
C TYR A 146 8.68 1.80 7.76
N ARG A 147 10.01 1.87 7.76
CA ARG A 147 10.78 2.44 6.66
C ARG A 147 11.13 1.35 5.66
N ASP A 148 10.86 1.59 4.38
CA ASP A 148 11.15 0.63 3.32
C ASP A 148 12.63 0.21 3.32
N GLY A 149 12.87 -1.09 3.10
CA GLY A 149 14.20 -1.67 3.10
C GLY A 149 14.89 -1.78 4.47
N CYS A 150 14.22 -1.50 5.60
CA CYS A 150 14.83 -1.63 6.92
C CYS A 150 14.93 -3.08 7.43
N LYS A 151 14.30 -4.05 6.75
CA LYS A 151 14.37 -5.48 7.08
C LYS A 151 14.87 -6.28 5.88
N ARG A 152 15.60 -7.38 6.17
CA ARG A 152 16.17 -8.26 5.13
C ARG A 152 15.12 -9.00 4.31
N THR A 153 13.97 -9.33 4.90
CA THR A 153 12.88 -10.06 4.22
C THR A 153 11.57 -9.34 4.44
N GLN A 154 10.82 -9.13 3.36
CA GLN A 154 9.47 -8.61 3.37
C GLN A 154 8.50 -9.71 2.93
N PRO A 155 7.43 -10.00 3.68
CA PRO A 155 6.47 -11.06 3.33
C PRO A 155 5.60 -10.74 2.11
N LEU A 156 5.43 -9.46 1.79
CA LEU A 156 4.71 -8.95 0.62
C LEU A 156 5.62 -7.99 -0.14
N ASN A 157 5.78 -8.22 -1.44
CA ASN A 157 6.61 -7.42 -2.34
C ASN A 157 5.74 -6.79 -3.43
N THR A 158 6.16 -5.62 -3.89
CA THR A 158 5.59 -4.92 -5.04
C THR A 158 6.24 -5.35 -6.36
N SER A 159 7.22 -6.25 -6.31
CA SER A 159 7.95 -6.76 -7.48
C SER A 159 8.32 -8.24 -7.31
N LEU A 160 8.49 -8.92 -8.44
CA LEU A 160 9.14 -10.23 -8.52
C LEU A 160 10.65 -10.02 -8.39
N GLU A 161 11.17 -9.89 -7.17
CA GLU A 161 12.62 -9.99 -6.97
C GLU A 161 13.01 -11.46 -7.04
N THR A 162 13.74 -11.84 -8.07
CA THR A 162 14.62 -13.02 -8.05
C THR A 162 15.69 -12.72 -7.00
N GLU A 163 15.66 -13.46 -5.89
CA GLU A 163 16.75 -13.45 -4.91
C GLU A 163 18.05 -13.77 -5.67
N ASN A 164 18.89 -12.75 -5.87
CA ASN A 164 20.32 -12.99 -6.04
C ASN A 164 20.81 -13.52 -4.71
N THR A 165 20.88 -14.83 -4.61
CA THR A 165 21.62 -15.55 -3.59
C THR A 165 23.10 -15.30 -3.87
N GLU A 166 23.63 -14.15 -3.48
CA GLU A 166 25.05 -14.05 -3.22
C GLU A 166 25.31 -14.85 -1.94
N ALA A 167 25.78 -16.07 -2.16
CA ALA A 167 26.38 -16.88 -1.12
C ALA A 167 27.51 -16.03 -0.50
N VAL A 168 27.35 -15.65 0.75
CA VAL A 168 28.45 -15.18 1.57
C VAL A 168 29.30 -16.42 1.84
N GLU A 169 30.35 -16.58 1.05
CA GLU A 169 31.47 -17.42 1.44
C GLU A 169 32.09 -16.81 2.71
N THR A 170 32.11 -17.63 3.74
CA THR A 170 32.76 -17.37 5.03
C THR A 170 34.28 -17.38 4.90
#